data_6e50a49e511b0676fe24345ce967606f
#
_entry.id   6e50a49e511b0676fe24345ce967606f
#
_cell.length_a   1.000
_cell.length_b   1.000
_cell.length_c   1.000
_cell.angle_alpha   90.00
_cell.angle_beta   90.00
_cell.angle_gamma   90.00
#
_symmetry.space_group_name_H-M   'P 1'
#
loop_
_entity.id
_entity.type
_entity.pdbx_description
1 polymer ?
#
loop_
_entity_poly.entity_id
_entity_poly.type
_entity_poly.pdbx_seq_one_letter_code
_entity_poly.pdbx_strand_id
1 'polypeptide(L)'
;YSLNIAARNAGVKNFDRFHNYGYKGLYNGETADDIAKRKKLRYREDILDNMGSEELIANLFRISQTESKLKRDNVNSESKANQVHYTIGKNIREVIAKNGGTMPEELPTPDKSLKELEKENKKLKIDDCKYNIK
;
A
#
# COMPACT_ATOMS: atom_id res chain seq x y z
N TYR A 1 10.28 -6.84 1.05
CA TYR A 1 8.97 -7.19 0.49
C TYR A 1 9.12 -8.13 -0.70
N SER A 2 8.27 -9.13 -0.78
CA SER A 2 8.26 -10.07 -1.90
C SER A 2 7.89 -9.38 -3.22
N LEU A 3 7.15 -8.26 -3.19
CA LEU A 3 6.87 -7.47 -4.40
C LEU A 3 8.16 -6.92 -5.02
N ASN A 4 9.10 -6.42 -4.21
CA ASN A 4 10.37 -5.90 -4.73
C ASN A 4 11.20 -7.01 -5.38
N ILE A 5 11.16 -8.22 -4.82
CA ILE A 5 11.84 -9.38 -5.40
C ILE A 5 11.20 -9.74 -6.74
N ALA A 6 9.86 -9.81 -6.80
CA ALA A 6 9.15 -10.10 -8.04
C ALA A 6 9.41 -9.03 -9.10
N ALA A 7 9.45 -7.76 -8.70
CA ALA A 7 9.76 -6.65 -9.61
C ALA A 7 11.19 -6.76 -10.15
N ARG A 8 12.16 -7.05 -9.30
CA ARG A 8 13.55 -7.26 -9.72
C ARG A 8 13.65 -8.38 -10.73
N ASN A 9 13.00 -9.51 -10.45
CA ASN A 9 12.98 -10.67 -11.34
C ASN A 9 12.29 -10.36 -12.67
N ALA A 10 11.39 -9.39 -12.68
CA ALA A 10 10.71 -8.93 -13.90
C ALA A 10 11.51 -7.87 -14.67
N GLY A 11 12.71 -7.50 -14.19
CA GLY A 11 13.57 -6.55 -14.88
C GLY A 11 13.50 -5.11 -14.40
N VAL A 12 12.79 -4.86 -13.31
CA VAL A 12 12.70 -3.50 -12.73
C VAL A 12 14.03 -3.11 -12.11
N LYS A 13 14.54 -1.94 -12.48
CA LYS A 13 15.75 -1.35 -11.92
C LYS A 13 15.45 -0.12 -11.06
N ASN A 14 14.46 0.67 -11.45
CA ASN A 14 14.02 1.84 -10.71
C ASN A 14 12.76 1.50 -9.90
N PHE A 15 12.96 1.09 -8.65
CA PHE A 15 11.86 0.68 -7.76
C PHE A 15 10.95 1.85 -7.40
N ASP A 16 11.49 3.06 -7.24
CA ASP A 16 10.69 4.25 -6.95
C ASP A 16 9.67 4.50 -8.05
N ARG A 17 10.11 4.42 -9.31
CA ARG A 17 9.23 4.57 -10.46
C ARG A 17 8.17 3.47 -10.50
N PHE A 18 8.58 2.24 -10.25
CA PHE A 18 7.68 1.08 -10.23
C PHE A 18 6.58 1.27 -9.17
N HIS A 19 6.93 1.67 -7.97
CA HIS A 19 5.95 1.92 -6.91
C HIS A 19 5.04 3.09 -7.26
N ASN A 20 5.57 4.14 -7.88
CA ASN A 20 4.77 5.28 -8.31
C ASN A 20 3.72 4.90 -9.35
N TYR A 21 4.01 3.98 -10.25
CA TYR A 21 3.01 3.48 -11.20
C TYR A 21 1.82 2.84 -10.47
N GLY A 22 2.10 2.05 -9.44
CA GLY A 22 1.04 1.45 -8.63
C GLY A 22 0.21 2.49 -7.90
N TYR A 23 0.85 3.47 -7.29
CA TYR A 23 0.15 4.54 -6.59
C TYR A 23 -0.68 5.39 -7.57
N LYS A 24 -0.12 5.75 -8.70
CA LYS A 24 -0.84 6.54 -9.72
C LYS A 24 -2.10 5.84 -10.18
N GLY A 25 -2.06 4.53 -10.36
CA GLY A 25 -3.25 3.75 -10.75
C GLY A 25 -4.32 3.80 -9.68
N LEU A 26 -3.95 3.54 -8.43
CA LEU A 26 -4.89 3.46 -7.31
C LEU A 26 -5.38 4.83 -6.84
N TYR A 27 -4.54 5.86 -6.88
CA TYR A 27 -4.79 7.20 -6.33
C TYR A 27 -5.05 8.26 -7.40
N ASN A 28 -5.46 7.85 -8.58
CA ASN A 28 -5.82 8.77 -9.67
C ASN A 28 -4.70 9.75 -10.04
N GLY A 29 -3.49 9.23 -10.16
CA GLY A 29 -2.34 10.01 -10.64
C GLY A 29 -1.39 10.52 -9.57
N GLU A 30 -1.69 10.32 -8.28
CA GLU A 30 -0.78 10.70 -7.20
C GLU A 30 0.44 9.79 -7.14
N THR A 31 1.63 10.39 -7.00
CA THR A 31 2.86 9.65 -6.72
C THR A 31 2.98 9.39 -5.21
N ALA A 32 3.98 8.59 -4.81
CA ALA A 32 4.28 8.36 -3.39
C ALA A 32 4.55 9.69 -2.68
N ASP A 33 5.30 10.60 -3.31
CA ASP A 33 5.59 11.92 -2.72
C ASP A 33 4.33 12.76 -2.56
N ASP A 34 3.41 12.71 -3.54
CA ASP A 34 2.14 13.42 -3.46
C ASP A 34 1.29 12.93 -2.29
N ILE A 35 1.21 11.61 -2.12
CA ILE A 35 0.46 10.98 -1.03
C ILE A 35 1.05 11.35 0.33
N ALA A 36 2.38 11.23 0.46
CA ALA A 36 3.07 11.58 1.70
C ALA A 36 2.84 13.04 2.07
N LYS A 37 2.91 13.94 1.09
CA LYS A 37 2.68 15.37 1.29
C LYS A 37 1.25 15.65 1.74
N ARG A 38 0.26 15.03 1.09
CA ARG A 38 -1.16 15.18 1.44
C ARG A 38 -1.43 14.68 2.86
N LYS A 39 -0.79 13.57 3.25
CA LYS A 39 -0.91 12.99 4.59
C LYS A 39 -0.03 13.70 5.64
N LYS A 40 0.74 14.70 5.22
CA LYS A 40 1.67 15.45 6.09
C LYS A 40 2.72 14.56 6.73
N LEU A 41 3.22 13.58 5.97
CA LEU A 41 4.26 12.67 6.41
C LEU A 41 5.63 13.23 6.05
N ARG A 42 6.61 13.00 6.92
CA ARG A 42 7.99 13.43 6.68
C ARG A 42 8.66 12.60 5.58
N TYR A 43 8.35 11.28 5.53
CA TYR A 43 8.96 10.35 4.58
C TYR A 43 7.89 9.55 3.86
N ARG A 44 8.07 9.34 2.54
CA ARG A 44 7.18 8.52 1.73
C ARG A 44 7.19 7.04 2.14
N GLU A 45 8.26 6.58 2.80
CA GLU A 45 8.36 5.21 3.30
C GLU A 45 7.33 4.91 4.39
N ASP A 46 6.77 5.94 5.01
CA ASP A 46 5.78 5.81 6.08
C ASP A 46 4.34 5.75 5.59
N ILE A 47 4.11 5.78 4.26
CA ILE A 47 2.76 5.84 3.70
C ILE A 47 1.89 4.68 4.17
N LEU A 48 2.37 3.43 4.02
CA LEU A 48 1.59 2.24 4.40
C LEU A 48 1.33 2.17 5.91
N ASP A 49 2.22 2.74 6.72
CA ASP A 49 2.08 2.78 8.17
C ASP A 49 1.05 3.83 8.64
N ASN A 50 0.67 4.74 7.76
CA ASN A 50 -0.23 5.84 8.09
C ASN A 50 -1.52 5.80 7.27
N MET A 51 -2.12 4.61 7.22
CA MET A 51 -3.39 4.36 6.53
C MET A 51 -4.40 3.75 7.49
N GLY A 52 -5.67 4.13 7.33
CA GLY A 52 -6.78 3.40 7.95
C GLY A 52 -6.95 2.04 7.28
N SER A 53 -7.81 1.18 7.84
CA SER A 53 -7.96 -0.19 7.39
C SER A 53 -8.41 -0.31 5.94
N GLU A 54 -9.37 0.48 5.49
CA GLU A 54 -9.86 0.43 4.11
C GLU A 54 -8.76 0.76 3.10
N GLU A 55 -8.02 1.82 3.37
CA GLU A 55 -6.93 2.26 2.51
C GLU A 55 -5.80 1.22 2.47
N LEU A 56 -5.44 0.70 3.63
CA LEU A 56 -4.39 -0.31 3.75
C LEU A 56 -4.76 -1.60 3.00
N ILE A 57 -6.00 -2.07 3.16
CA ILE A 57 -6.47 -3.28 2.47
C ILE A 57 -6.38 -3.10 0.95
N ALA A 58 -6.81 -1.94 0.43
CA ALA A 58 -6.73 -1.66 -1.01
C ALA A 58 -5.28 -1.70 -1.50
N ASN A 59 -4.35 -1.14 -0.74
CA ASN A 59 -2.93 -1.14 -1.09
C ASN A 59 -2.31 -2.54 -1.00
N LEU A 60 -2.63 -3.31 0.04
CA LEU A 60 -2.13 -4.68 0.19
C LEU A 60 -2.66 -5.58 -0.93
N PHE A 61 -3.91 -5.38 -1.35
CA PHE A 61 -4.48 -6.11 -2.48
C PHE A 61 -3.76 -5.76 -3.79
N ARG A 62 -3.49 -4.47 -4.02
CA ARG A 62 -2.69 -4.02 -5.16
C ARG A 62 -1.33 -4.70 -5.18
N ILE A 63 -0.63 -4.70 -4.04
CA ILE A 63 0.70 -5.30 -3.91
C ILE A 63 0.65 -6.80 -4.20
N SER A 64 -0.30 -7.50 -3.59
CA SER A 64 -0.45 -8.95 -3.75
C SER A 64 -0.79 -9.35 -5.19
N GLN A 65 -1.72 -8.65 -5.81
CA GLN A 65 -2.14 -8.94 -7.19
C GLN A 65 -1.02 -8.65 -8.19
N THR A 66 -0.27 -7.58 -7.97
CA THR A 66 0.87 -7.23 -8.83
C THR A 66 1.95 -8.30 -8.75
N GLU A 67 2.32 -8.69 -7.54
CA GLU A 67 3.31 -9.74 -7.32
C GLU A 67 2.91 -11.04 -8.04
N SER A 68 1.68 -11.50 -7.84
CA SER A 68 1.17 -12.71 -8.48
C SER A 68 1.21 -12.63 -10.01
N LYS A 69 0.78 -11.49 -10.56
CA LYS A 69 0.73 -11.32 -12.00
C LYS A 69 2.12 -11.27 -12.64
N LEU A 70 3.07 -10.58 -12.00
CA LEU A 70 4.44 -10.53 -12.50
C LEU A 70 5.04 -11.93 -12.61
N LYS A 71 4.77 -12.80 -11.65
CA LYS A 71 5.26 -14.19 -11.63
C LYS A 71 4.52 -15.05 -12.65
N ARG A 72 3.19 -15.03 -12.63
CA ARG A 72 2.34 -15.88 -13.46
C ARG A 72 2.54 -15.63 -14.95
N ASP A 73 2.65 -14.36 -15.34
CA ASP A 73 2.77 -13.98 -16.75
C ASP A 73 4.23 -13.90 -17.21
N ASN A 74 5.19 -14.28 -16.35
CA ASN A 74 6.63 -14.24 -16.66
C ASN A 74 7.06 -12.89 -17.26
N VAL A 75 6.61 -11.80 -16.63
CA VAL A 75 6.95 -10.45 -17.07
C VAL A 75 8.46 -10.27 -17.00
N ASN A 76 9.07 -9.80 -18.09
CA ASN A 76 10.53 -9.73 -18.24
C ASN A 76 11.04 -8.37 -18.72
N SER A 77 10.27 -7.30 -18.54
CA SER A 77 10.76 -5.95 -18.85
C SER A 77 10.20 -4.95 -17.82
N GLU A 78 11.01 -3.93 -17.54
CA GLU A 78 10.62 -2.86 -16.58
C GLU A 78 9.36 -2.14 -17.06
N SER A 79 9.28 -1.83 -18.36
CA SER A 79 8.12 -1.15 -18.93
C SER A 79 6.83 -1.95 -18.72
N LYS A 80 6.88 -3.27 -18.97
CA LYS A 80 5.71 -4.14 -18.76
C LYS A 80 5.35 -4.26 -17.28
N ALA A 81 6.36 -4.39 -16.42
CA ALA A 81 6.14 -4.48 -14.98
C ALA A 81 5.46 -3.21 -14.44
N ASN A 82 5.93 -2.05 -14.88
CA ASN A 82 5.33 -0.76 -14.51
C ASN A 82 3.86 -0.68 -14.97
N GLN A 83 3.58 -1.11 -16.20
CA GLN A 83 2.24 -1.09 -16.75
C GLN A 83 1.30 -2.05 -15.99
N VAL A 84 1.79 -3.23 -15.63
CA VAL A 84 1.03 -4.19 -14.80
C VAL A 84 0.64 -3.55 -13.49
N HIS A 85 1.59 -2.90 -12.82
CA HIS A 85 1.36 -2.27 -11.51
C HIS A 85 0.31 -1.15 -11.61
N TYR A 86 0.43 -0.30 -12.64
CA TYR A 86 -0.52 0.77 -12.90
C TYR A 86 -1.93 0.24 -13.17
N THR A 87 -2.03 -0.75 -14.05
CA THR A 87 -3.32 -1.33 -14.47
C THR A 87 -4.03 -1.99 -13.28
N ILE A 88 -3.29 -2.73 -12.45
CA ILE A 88 -3.86 -3.37 -11.27
C ILE A 88 -4.38 -2.30 -10.29
N GLY A 89 -3.61 -1.26 -10.03
CA GLY A 89 -4.06 -0.15 -9.19
C GLY A 89 -5.34 0.48 -9.72
N LYS A 90 -5.39 0.74 -11.01
CA LYS A 90 -6.56 1.32 -11.67
C LYS A 90 -7.79 0.41 -11.59
N ASN A 91 -7.59 -0.90 -11.79
CA ASN A 91 -8.69 -1.88 -11.71
C ASN A 91 -9.29 -1.95 -10.32
N ILE A 92 -8.45 -1.90 -9.28
CA ILE A 92 -8.92 -1.87 -7.90
C ILE A 92 -9.71 -0.60 -7.62
N ARG A 93 -9.25 0.54 -8.11
CA ARG A 93 -9.96 1.80 -8.01
C ARG A 93 -11.34 1.71 -8.66
N GLU A 94 -11.45 1.09 -9.81
CA GLU A 94 -12.72 0.89 -10.51
C GLU A 94 -13.69 0.02 -9.70
N VAL A 95 -13.18 -1.02 -9.05
CA VAL A 95 -13.99 -1.89 -8.17
C VAL A 95 -14.54 -1.08 -6.99
N ILE A 96 -13.71 -0.25 -6.37
CA ILE A 96 -14.13 0.62 -5.26
C ILE A 96 -15.25 1.55 -5.73
N ALA A 97 -15.10 2.16 -6.90
CA ALA A 97 -16.10 3.06 -7.48
C ALA A 97 -17.42 2.34 -7.75
N LYS A 98 -17.37 1.13 -8.33
CA LYS A 98 -18.56 0.31 -8.61
C LYS A 98 -19.29 -0.08 -7.33
N ASN A 99 -18.57 -0.27 -6.24
CA ASN A 99 -19.16 -0.61 -4.94
C ASN A 99 -19.72 0.61 -4.21
N GLY A 100 -19.58 1.81 -4.78
CA GLY A 100 -20.00 3.05 -4.12
C GLY A 100 -19.09 3.44 -2.95
N GLY A 101 -17.86 2.90 -2.92
CA GLY A 101 -16.91 3.17 -1.84
C GLY A 101 -16.20 4.50 -1.99
N THR A 102 -15.50 4.90 -0.94
CA THR A 102 -14.70 6.12 -0.91
C THR A 102 -13.36 5.88 -1.58
N MET A 103 -12.95 6.80 -2.46
CA MET A 103 -11.68 6.68 -3.17
C MET A 103 -10.50 6.78 -2.19
N PRO A 104 -9.39 6.07 -2.46
CA PRO A 104 -8.24 6.06 -1.53
C PRO A 104 -7.72 7.44 -1.13
N GLU A 105 -7.70 8.40 -2.06
CA GLU A 105 -7.20 9.75 -1.78
C GLU A 105 -8.13 10.56 -0.87
N GLU A 106 -9.37 10.13 -0.71
CA GLU A 106 -10.38 10.80 0.13
C GLU A 106 -10.53 10.16 1.50
N LEU A 107 -9.89 9.01 1.73
CA LEU A 107 -9.93 8.34 3.02
C LEU A 107 -9.08 9.08 4.05
N PRO A 108 -9.56 9.17 5.31
CA PRO A 108 -8.83 9.93 6.33
C PRO A 108 -7.53 9.24 6.73
N THR A 109 -6.53 10.06 7.07
CA THR A 109 -5.29 9.55 7.68
C THR A 109 -5.54 9.45 9.18
N PRO A 110 -5.26 8.28 9.81
CA PRO A 110 -5.46 8.14 11.25
C PRO A 110 -4.49 9.02 12.03
N ASP A 111 -4.89 9.43 13.23
CA ASP A 111 -4.09 10.27 14.10
C ASP A 111 -2.80 9.59 14.56
N LYS A 112 -2.83 8.25 14.65
CA LYS A 112 -1.69 7.44 15.06
C LYS A 112 -1.32 6.45 13.98
N SER A 113 -0.02 6.25 13.76
CA SER A 113 0.47 5.26 12.83
C SER A 113 0.17 3.84 13.33
N LEU A 114 0.27 2.85 12.43
CA LEU A 114 0.11 1.44 12.81
C LEU A 114 1.14 1.02 13.85
N LYS A 115 2.36 1.52 13.77
CA LYS A 115 3.41 1.24 14.75
C LYS A 115 3.04 1.76 16.14
N GLU A 116 2.45 2.95 16.22
CA GLU A 116 2.00 3.53 17.47
C GLU A 116 0.85 2.73 18.06
N LEU A 117 -0.12 2.31 17.22
CA LEU A 117 -1.24 1.48 17.65
C LEU A 117 -0.77 0.12 18.15
N GLU A 118 0.21 -0.50 17.51
CA GLU A 118 0.79 -1.77 17.95
C GLU A 118 1.44 -1.64 19.33
N LYS A 119 2.17 -0.55 19.57
CA LYS A 119 2.78 -0.29 20.87
C LYS A 119 1.73 -0.13 21.97
N GLU A 120 0.65 0.57 21.68
CA GLU A 120 -0.46 0.74 22.64
C GLU A 120 -1.15 -0.58 22.93
N ASN A 121 -1.41 -1.40 21.91
CA ASN A 121 -2.03 -2.71 22.07
C ASN A 121 -1.16 -3.64 22.89
N LYS A 122 0.15 -3.64 22.69
CA LYS A 122 1.09 -4.43 23.50
C LYS A 122 1.05 -4.00 24.95
N LYS A 123 1.03 -2.70 25.19
CA LYS A 123 0.96 -2.14 26.55
C LYS A 123 -0.34 -2.54 27.24
N LEU A 124 -1.48 -2.46 26.55
CA LEU A 124 -2.77 -2.85 27.08
C LEU A 124 -2.81 -4.34 27.42
N LYS A 125 -2.25 -5.20 26.55
CA LYS A 125 -2.18 -6.63 26.80
C LYS A 125 -1.33 -6.96 28.02
N ILE A 126 -0.24 -6.26 28.23
CA ILE A 126 0.62 -6.44 29.42
C ILE A 126 -0.14 -6.03 30.67
N ASP A 127 -0.87 -4.93 30.62
CA ASP A 127 -1.66 -4.45 31.76
C ASP A 127 -2.78 -5.44 32.10
N ASP A 128 -3.49 -5.96 31.07
CA ASP A 128 -4.53 -7.00 31.26
C ASP A 128 -3.95 -8.26 31.89
N CYS A 129 -2.77 -8.70 31.47
CA CYS A 129 -2.11 -9.87 32.07
C CYS A 129 -1.77 -9.64 33.54
N LYS A 130 -1.39 -8.42 33.94
CA LYS A 130 -1.14 -8.08 35.33
C LYS A 130 -2.38 -8.17 36.19
N TYR A 131 -3.54 -7.79 35.65
CA TYR A 131 -4.82 -7.83 36.38
C TYR A 131 -5.41 -9.23 36.45
N ASN A 132 -5.11 -10.09 35.47
CA ASN A 132 -5.66 -11.44 35.37
C ASN A 132 -4.88 -12.49 36.15
N ILE A 133 -3.74 -12.14 36.74
CA ILE A 133 -2.89 -13.07 37.52
C ILE A 133 -3.38 -13.19 38.96
N LYS A 134 -4.46 -12.59 39.31
CA LYS A 134 -5.02 -12.72 40.65
C LYS A 134 -5.81 -14.03 40.81
#